data_7d7f904dba035be0d84dfe64d6f84c8e
#
_entry.id   7d7f904dba035be0d84dfe64d6f84c8e
#
_cell.length_a   1.000
_cell.length_b   1.000
_cell.length_c   1.000
_cell.angle_alpha   90.00
_cell.angle_beta   90.00
_cell.angle_gamma   90.00
#
_symmetry.space_group_name_H-M   'P 1'
#
loop_
_entity.id
_entity.type
_entity.pdbx_description
1 polymer ?
#
loop_
_entity_poly.entity_id
_entity_poly.type
_entity_poly.pdbx_seq_one_letter_code
_entity_poly.pdbx_strand_id
1 'polypeptide(L)'
;LGADQDTLLNVLEPSGDQLPRVQFWLDECVADAVPELRSRVDAFCQKNANRFLTPGNIQTVPGGEVVKNEIHILERMLKCINHADLDRRSYIVVIGGGAVLDAVGFAAAIAHRGIRLVRLPTTTLAQADSGVGVKNSVNLFQKKNWVGSFAAPWAVINDAKLLSTLPDRDFVCGFSEAVKVSLLKEPELFDDLCRNAERIRLRDAEVSGPIIRRSAIHHLNH
;
A
#
# COMPACT_ATOMS: atom_id res chain seq x y z
N LEU A 1 8.66 8.16 -0.69
CA LEU A 1 9.05 9.55 -0.41
C LEU A 1 10.45 9.79 -0.99
N GLY A 2 10.57 9.62 -2.27
CA GLY A 2 11.76 9.87 -3.07
C GLY A 2 11.80 11.30 -3.62
N ALA A 3 12.45 11.49 -4.79
CA ALA A 3 12.59 12.78 -5.44
C ALA A 3 11.24 13.38 -5.92
N ASP A 4 10.25 12.55 -6.21
CA ASP A 4 8.91 12.98 -6.64
C ASP A 4 7.93 12.99 -5.46
N GLN A 5 8.04 14.02 -4.62
CA GLN A 5 7.08 14.26 -3.53
C GLN A 5 5.75 14.83 -4.03
N ASP A 6 5.74 15.37 -5.23
CA ASP A 6 4.57 16.05 -5.80
C ASP A 6 3.46 15.05 -6.14
N THR A 7 3.82 13.81 -6.51
CA THR A 7 2.83 12.76 -6.78
C THR A 7 1.89 12.53 -5.58
N LEU A 8 2.42 12.43 -4.35
CA LEU A 8 1.58 12.28 -3.17
C LEU A 8 0.78 13.56 -2.88
N LEU A 9 1.41 14.74 -3.02
CA LEU A 9 0.71 16.02 -2.80
C LEU A 9 -0.45 16.24 -3.77
N ASN A 10 -0.30 15.78 -5.01
CA ASN A 10 -1.33 15.94 -6.06
C ASN A 10 -2.58 15.08 -5.81
N VAL A 11 -2.47 14.00 -5.03
CA VAL A 11 -3.63 13.16 -4.67
C VAL A 11 -4.32 13.59 -3.38
N LEU A 12 -3.70 14.48 -2.58
CA LEU A 12 -4.25 15.02 -1.34
C LEU A 12 -5.06 16.30 -1.64
N GLU A 13 -6.27 16.14 -2.14
CA GLU A 13 -7.12 17.26 -2.51
C GLU A 13 -7.70 17.97 -1.27
N PRO A 14 -7.70 19.32 -1.25
CA PRO A 14 -8.38 20.06 -0.22
C PRO A 14 -9.91 19.86 -0.33
N SER A 15 -10.61 19.95 0.78
CA SER A 15 -12.06 19.86 0.83
C SER A 15 -12.68 21.25 1.10
N GLY A 16 -12.91 22.01 0.04
CA GLY A 16 -13.27 23.41 0.13
C GLY A 16 -12.12 24.23 0.71
N ASP A 17 -12.43 25.14 1.65
CA ASP A 17 -11.44 26.03 2.28
C ASP A 17 -10.65 25.36 3.44
N GLN A 18 -10.95 24.11 3.75
CA GLN A 18 -10.29 23.40 4.86
C GLN A 18 -9.15 22.50 4.36
N LEU A 19 -8.02 22.55 5.05
CA LEU A 19 -6.93 21.62 4.81
C LEU A 19 -7.36 20.18 5.16
N PRO A 20 -7.06 19.19 4.30
CA PRO A 20 -7.37 17.80 4.61
C PRO A 20 -6.54 17.31 5.79
N ARG A 21 -7.12 16.42 6.60
CA ARG A 21 -6.39 15.68 7.63
C ARG A 21 -5.79 14.43 7.01
N VAL A 22 -4.52 14.18 7.28
CA VAL A 22 -3.77 13.04 6.72
C VAL A 22 -3.10 12.28 7.85
N GLN A 23 -3.34 10.99 7.96
CA GLN A 23 -2.67 10.10 8.91
C GLN A 23 -1.82 9.08 8.17
N PHE A 24 -0.56 8.94 8.57
CA PHE A 24 0.38 7.99 7.96
C PHE A 24 0.46 6.70 8.78
N TRP A 25 0.47 5.57 8.08
CA TRP A 25 0.60 4.23 8.64
C TRP A 25 1.77 3.50 8.01
N LEU A 26 2.67 2.99 8.83
CA LEU A 26 3.88 2.29 8.39
C LEU A 26 3.83 0.82 8.82
N ASP A 27 4.20 -0.05 7.91
CA ASP A 27 4.57 -1.43 8.20
C ASP A 27 5.85 -1.44 9.03
N GLU A 28 5.83 -2.08 10.21
CA GLU A 28 6.99 -2.16 11.13
C GLU A 28 8.19 -2.81 10.43
N CYS A 29 8.00 -3.88 9.65
CA CYS A 29 9.10 -4.53 8.93
C CYS A 29 9.76 -3.57 7.92
N VAL A 30 8.98 -2.71 7.27
CA VAL A 30 9.50 -1.70 6.35
C VAL A 30 10.20 -0.58 7.10
N ALA A 31 9.64 -0.14 8.24
CA ALA A 31 10.25 0.89 9.07
C ALA A 31 11.59 0.43 9.66
N ASP A 32 11.70 -0.84 10.05
CA ASP A 32 12.95 -1.45 10.55
C ASP A 32 13.99 -1.61 9.43
N ALA A 33 13.55 -1.98 8.22
CA ALA A 33 14.44 -2.11 7.06
C ALA A 33 14.92 -0.75 6.49
N VAL A 34 14.17 0.33 6.76
CA VAL A 34 14.49 1.70 6.35
C VAL A 34 14.37 2.63 7.56
N PRO A 35 15.36 2.65 8.47
CA PRO A 35 15.27 3.41 9.74
C PRO A 35 14.96 4.90 9.57
N GLU A 36 15.38 5.50 8.46
CA GLU A 36 15.08 6.90 8.15
C GLU A 36 13.67 7.12 7.57
N LEU A 37 12.88 6.09 7.29
CA LEU A 37 11.57 6.24 6.65
C LEU A 37 10.64 7.13 7.50
N ARG A 38 10.60 6.88 8.80
CA ARG A 38 9.76 7.65 9.73
C ARG A 38 10.15 9.12 9.73
N SER A 39 11.43 9.43 9.88
CA SER A 39 11.93 10.81 9.87
C SER A 39 11.72 11.50 8.52
N ARG A 40 11.79 10.76 7.42
CA ARG A 40 11.47 11.29 6.08
C ARG A 40 9.98 11.61 5.92
N VAL A 41 9.09 10.79 6.49
CA VAL A 41 7.65 11.09 6.52
C VAL A 41 7.38 12.31 7.41
N ASP A 42 8.00 12.39 8.60
CA ASP A 42 7.88 13.56 9.49
C ASP A 42 8.34 14.84 8.79
N ALA A 43 9.52 14.82 8.16
CA ALA A 43 10.03 15.96 7.40
C ALA A 43 9.10 16.36 6.23
N PHE A 44 8.52 15.38 5.54
CA PHE A 44 7.53 15.63 4.49
C PHE A 44 6.29 16.33 5.06
N CYS A 45 5.77 15.88 6.20
CA CYS A 45 4.62 16.49 6.87
C CYS A 45 4.92 17.93 7.30
N GLN A 46 6.07 18.16 7.93
CA GLN A 46 6.48 19.49 8.38
C GLN A 46 6.64 20.46 7.20
N LYS A 47 7.29 20.03 6.13
CA LYS A 47 7.48 20.86 4.92
C LYS A 47 6.17 21.27 4.27
N ASN A 48 5.13 20.43 4.38
CA ASN A 48 3.86 20.63 3.71
C ASN A 48 2.71 20.96 4.68
N ALA A 49 3.00 21.47 5.87
CA ALA A 49 2.00 21.80 6.89
C ALA A 49 0.98 22.87 6.45
N ASN A 50 1.28 23.61 5.38
CA ASN A 50 0.36 24.54 4.72
C ASN A 50 -0.59 23.87 3.68
N ARG A 51 -0.40 22.58 3.40
CA ARG A 51 -1.18 21.82 2.41
C ARG A 51 -2.12 20.83 3.06
N PHE A 52 -1.78 20.30 4.21
CA PHE A 52 -2.59 19.33 4.97
C PHE A 52 -2.21 19.31 6.45
N LEU A 53 -3.12 18.83 7.29
CA LEU A 53 -2.91 18.64 8.72
C LEU A 53 -2.55 17.18 8.99
N THR A 54 -1.63 16.92 9.91
CA THR A 54 -1.25 15.56 10.35
C THR A 54 -1.64 15.35 11.81
N PRO A 55 -2.92 15.06 12.09
CA PRO A 55 -3.37 14.82 13.45
C PRO A 55 -2.81 13.51 13.98
N GLY A 56 -2.27 13.56 15.19
CA GLY A 56 -1.61 12.43 15.84
C GLY A 56 -0.20 12.16 15.30
N ASN A 57 0.42 11.11 15.82
CA ASN A 57 1.73 10.65 15.37
C ASN A 57 1.59 9.73 14.16
N ILE A 58 2.70 9.54 13.41
CA ILE A 58 2.79 8.45 12.44
C ILE A 58 2.55 7.12 13.17
N GLN A 59 1.58 6.36 12.69
CA GLN A 59 1.22 5.08 13.25
C GLN A 59 2.07 3.96 12.67
N THR A 60 2.34 2.92 13.46
CA THR A 60 2.96 1.69 12.99
C THR A 60 2.05 0.50 13.28
N VAL A 61 2.09 -0.50 12.42
CA VAL A 61 1.39 -1.77 12.58
C VAL A 61 2.34 -2.92 12.32
N PRO A 62 2.13 -4.09 12.96
CA PRO A 62 2.91 -5.28 12.67
C PRO A 62 2.93 -5.60 11.18
N GLY A 63 4.10 -5.94 10.64
CA GLY A 63 4.24 -6.36 9.26
C GLY A 63 3.77 -7.80 9.02
N GLY A 64 3.59 -8.15 7.75
CA GLY A 64 3.17 -9.49 7.36
C GLY A 64 1.74 -9.84 7.78
N GLU A 65 1.41 -11.13 7.77
CA GLU A 65 0.04 -11.62 8.02
C GLU A 65 -0.46 -11.38 9.45
N VAL A 66 0.45 -11.15 10.40
CA VAL A 66 0.13 -10.91 11.83
C VAL A 66 -0.85 -9.74 12.00
N VAL A 67 -0.70 -8.67 11.21
CA VAL A 67 -1.58 -7.50 11.26
C VAL A 67 -3.06 -7.85 11.03
N LYS A 68 -3.34 -8.95 10.34
CA LYS A 68 -4.69 -9.41 9.99
C LYS A 68 -5.28 -10.38 10.99
N ASN A 69 -4.46 -11.03 11.83
CA ASN A 69 -4.87 -12.21 12.62
C ASN A 69 -5.59 -11.86 13.92
N GLU A 70 -5.46 -10.62 14.39
CA GLU A 70 -5.92 -10.27 15.73
C GLU A 70 -6.86 -9.07 15.71
N ILE A 71 -8.09 -9.29 16.16
CA ILE A 71 -9.15 -8.29 16.13
C ILE A 71 -8.79 -7.03 16.94
N HIS A 72 -7.99 -7.16 17.99
CA HIS A 72 -7.55 -6.01 18.79
C HIS A 72 -6.63 -5.06 18.03
N ILE A 73 -5.92 -5.54 16.99
CA ILE A 73 -5.13 -4.68 16.10
C ILE A 73 -6.09 -3.79 15.29
N LEU A 74 -7.17 -4.35 14.75
CA LEU A 74 -8.21 -3.58 14.07
C LEU A 74 -8.83 -2.54 15.02
N GLU A 75 -9.18 -2.96 16.24
CA GLU A 75 -9.72 -2.05 17.26
C GLU A 75 -8.75 -0.90 17.57
N ARG A 76 -7.45 -1.18 17.71
CA ARG A 76 -6.41 -0.16 17.88
C ARG A 76 -6.38 0.82 16.70
N MET A 77 -6.44 0.30 15.47
CA MET A 77 -6.47 1.16 14.28
C MET A 77 -7.69 2.11 14.31
N LEU A 78 -8.87 1.59 14.61
CA LEU A 78 -10.09 2.39 14.71
C LEU A 78 -10.01 3.44 15.83
N LYS A 79 -9.41 3.10 16.97
CA LYS A 79 -9.15 4.07 18.07
C LYS A 79 -8.22 5.19 17.61
N CYS A 80 -7.14 4.88 16.89
CA CYS A 80 -6.22 5.89 16.35
C CYS A 80 -6.91 6.82 15.35
N ILE A 81 -7.75 6.27 14.47
CA ILE A 81 -8.57 7.04 13.51
C ILE A 81 -9.51 7.99 14.26
N ASN A 82 -10.19 7.48 15.29
CA ASN A 82 -11.11 8.27 16.12
C ASN A 82 -10.39 9.38 16.88
N HIS A 83 -9.26 9.11 17.53
CA HIS A 83 -8.49 10.13 18.26
C HIS A 83 -7.91 11.23 17.35
N ALA A 84 -7.60 10.89 16.11
CA ALA A 84 -7.15 11.84 15.10
C ALA A 84 -8.33 12.65 14.47
N ASP A 85 -9.55 12.38 14.91
CA ASP A 85 -10.78 13.03 14.40
C ASP A 85 -10.84 12.99 12.86
N LEU A 86 -10.47 11.83 12.26
CA LEU A 86 -10.53 11.66 10.82
C LEU A 86 -11.97 11.44 10.38
N ASP A 87 -12.36 12.12 9.33
CA ASP A 87 -13.66 12.01 8.69
C ASP A 87 -13.54 11.46 7.26
N ARG A 88 -14.66 11.34 6.56
CA ARG A 88 -14.71 10.84 5.16
C ARG A 88 -13.97 11.72 4.14
N ARG A 89 -13.53 12.93 4.49
CA ARG A 89 -12.73 13.83 3.65
C ARG A 89 -11.25 13.76 3.99
N SER A 90 -10.92 13.11 5.09
CA SER A 90 -9.56 12.87 5.53
C SER A 90 -8.90 11.76 4.71
N TYR A 91 -7.58 11.64 4.84
CA TYR A 91 -6.79 10.62 4.15
C TYR A 91 -6.05 9.73 5.13
N ILE A 92 -6.00 8.45 4.81
CA ILE A 92 -5.08 7.49 5.39
C ILE A 92 -4.07 7.12 4.32
N VAL A 93 -2.80 7.39 4.58
CA VAL A 93 -1.68 7.01 3.71
C VAL A 93 -0.98 5.82 4.35
N VAL A 94 -0.98 4.68 3.68
CA VAL A 94 -0.40 3.44 4.19
C VAL A 94 0.77 2.99 3.32
N ILE A 95 1.92 2.70 3.98
CA ILE A 95 3.16 2.24 3.36
C ILE A 95 3.44 0.84 3.91
N GLY A 96 3.32 -0.19 3.07
CA GLY A 96 3.49 -1.57 3.53
C GLY A 96 3.24 -2.63 2.48
N GLY A 97 3.41 -3.89 2.87
CA GLY A 97 3.06 -5.05 2.08
C GLY A 97 1.56 -5.31 2.00
N GLY A 98 1.14 -6.25 1.16
CA GLY A 98 -0.28 -6.53 0.88
C GLY A 98 -1.13 -6.75 2.12
N ALA A 99 -0.65 -7.48 3.13
CA ALA A 99 -1.40 -7.74 4.36
C ALA A 99 -1.67 -6.45 5.17
N VAL A 100 -0.67 -5.55 5.24
CA VAL A 100 -0.80 -4.25 5.91
C VAL A 100 -1.76 -3.35 5.13
N LEU A 101 -1.66 -3.33 3.79
CA LEU A 101 -2.57 -2.58 2.93
C LEU A 101 -4.02 -3.04 3.10
N ASP A 102 -4.24 -4.36 3.21
CA ASP A 102 -5.57 -4.96 3.43
C ASP A 102 -6.15 -4.58 4.80
N ALA A 103 -5.37 -4.72 5.88
CA ALA A 103 -5.85 -4.49 7.24
C ALA A 103 -6.14 -3.00 7.50
N VAL A 104 -5.19 -2.12 7.14
CA VAL A 104 -5.38 -0.66 7.26
C VAL A 104 -6.49 -0.18 6.31
N GLY A 105 -6.55 -0.76 5.10
CA GLY A 105 -7.61 -0.48 4.14
C GLY A 105 -8.99 -0.88 4.66
N PHE A 106 -9.09 -2.01 5.37
CA PHE A 106 -10.34 -2.43 6.02
C PHE A 106 -10.74 -1.47 7.13
N ALA A 107 -9.82 -1.06 8.00
CA ALA A 107 -10.08 -0.05 9.02
C ALA A 107 -10.57 1.28 8.40
N ALA A 108 -9.92 1.74 7.35
CA ALA A 108 -10.32 2.95 6.62
C ALA A 108 -11.72 2.81 5.98
N ALA A 109 -12.03 1.64 5.41
CA ALA A 109 -13.29 1.40 4.72
C ALA A 109 -14.50 1.38 5.66
N ILE A 110 -14.34 0.89 6.90
CA ILE A 110 -15.45 0.79 7.87
C ILE A 110 -15.59 2.03 8.75
N ALA A 111 -14.51 2.80 8.96
CA ALA A 111 -14.55 4.06 9.70
C ALA A 111 -15.34 5.12 8.90
N HIS A 112 -16.31 5.77 9.52
CA HIS A 112 -17.18 6.79 8.88
C HIS A 112 -17.81 6.37 7.53
N ARG A 113 -17.95 5.08 7.26
CA ARG A 113 -18.42 4.54 5.97
C ARG A 113 -17.47 4.81 4.81
N GLY A 114 -16.20 4.95 5.11
CA GLY A 114 -15.10 5.12 4.16
C GLY A 114 -14.31 6.43 4.37
N ILE A 115 -13.02 6.27 4.65
CA ILE A 115 -12.01 7.33 4.65
C ILE A 115 -11.15 7.13 3.40
N ARG A 116 -10.72 8.20 2.76
CA ARG A 116 -9.90 8.14 1.54
C ARG A 116 -8.57 7.43 1.83
N LEU A 117 -8.31 6.35 1.13
CA LEU A 117 -7.12 5.51 1.32
C LEU A 117 -6.12 5.74 0.19
N VAL A 118 -4.89 6.12 0.53
CA VAL A 118 -3.76 6.18 -0.39
C VAL A 118 -2.79 5.06 -0.04
N ARG A 119 -2.49 4.19 -0.99
CA ARG A 119 -1.61 3.04 -0.80
C ARG A 119 -0.25 3.27 -1.44
N LEU A 120 0.83 2.96 -0.71
CA LEU A 120 2.19 2.87 -1.19
C LEU A 120 2.70 1.44 -0.98
N PRO A 121 2.48 0.54 -1.95
CA PRO A 121 2.87 -0.86 -1.84
C PRO A 121 4.39 -1.05 -1.79
N THR A 122 4.87 -1.90 -0.88
CA THR A 122 6.31 -2.15 -0.66
C THR A 122 6.76 -3.55 -1.05
N THR A 123 5.87 -4.36 -1.62
CA THR A 123 6.21 -5.69 -2.14
C THR A 123 5.84 -5.82 -3.61
N THR A 124 6.54 -6.66 -4.35
CA THR A 124 6.28 -6.93 -5.77
C THR A 124 4.83 -7.38 -5.99
N LEU A 125 4.35 -8.32 -5.15
CA LEU A 125 2.97 -8.80 -5.22
C LEU A 125 1.96 -7.68 -4.99
N ALA A 126 2.21 -6.80 -4.02
CA ALA A 126 1.28 -5.70 -3.74
C ALA A 126 1.28 -4.66 -4.86
N GLN A 127 2.43 -4.37 -5.48
CA GLN A 127 2.50 -3.47 -6.63
C GLN A 127 1.84 -4.04 -7.88
N ALA A 128 1.89 -5.37 -8.05
CA ALA A 128 1.36 -6.05 -9.24
C ALA A 128 -0.14 -6.41 -9.14
N ASP A 129 -0.67 -6.60 -7.93
CA ASP A 129 -2.01 -7.15 -7.69
C ASP A 129 -2.68 -6.56 -6.44
N SER A 130 -2.35 -7.07 -5.25
CA SER A 130 -3.16 -6.84 -4.05
C SER A 130 -3.23 -5.38 -3.60
N GLY A 131 -2.20 -4.59 -3.87
CA GLY A 131 -2.18 -3.17 -3.55
C GLY A 131 -3.04 -2.31 -4.46
N VAL A 132 -3.27 -2.73 -5.71
CA VAL A 132 -4.08 -1.98 -6.70
C VAL A 132 -5.55 -2.38 -6.70
N GLY A 133 -5.88 -3.54 -6.13
CA GLY A 133 -7.25 -4.04 -6.08
C GLY A 133 -8.13 -3.36 -5.04
N VAL A 134 -9.41 -3.74 -5.04
CA VAL A 134 -10.46 -3.16 -4.19
C VAL A 134 -10.70 -3.94 -2.89
N LYS A 135 -10.03 -5.08 -2.73
CA LYS A 135 -10.22 -5.96 -1.58
C LYS A 135 -9.50 -5.43 -0.35
N ASN A 136 -10.19 -5.47 0.79
CA ASN A 136 -9.65 -5.13 2.10
C ASN A 136 -10.20 -6.12 3.11
N SER A 137 -9.37 -6.67 4.01
CA SER A 137 -9.83 -7.74 4.89
C SER A 137 -8.95 -7.96 6.11
N VAL A 138 -9.52 -8.63 7.10
CA VAL A 138 -8.82 -9.21 8.25
C VAL A 138 -9.20 -10.69 8.39
N ASN A 139 -8.37 -11.42 9.09
CA ASN A 139 -8.60 -12.83 9.38
C ASN A 139 -9.43 -12.95 10.67
N LEU A 140 -10.35 -13.90 10.72
CA LEU A 140 -11.13 -14.17 11.90
C LEU A 140 -11.51 -15.66 11.94
N PHE A 141 -11.67 -16.21 13.13
CA PHE A 141 -12.02 -17.62 13.33
C PHE A 141 -11.06 -18.60 12.63
N GLN A 142 -9.76 -18.27 12.63
CA GLN A 142 -8.70 -19.04 11.91
C GLN A 142 -8.92 -19.14 10.40
N LYS A 143 -9.74 -18.26 9.83
CA LYS A 143 -9.99 -18.19 8.37
C LYS A 143 -9.39 -16.91 7.81
N LYS A 144 -8.61 -17.07 6.74
CA LYS A 144 -8.03 -15.93 6.02
C LYS A 144 -9.10 -15.12 5.30
N ASN A 145 -8.96 -13.79 5.36
CA ASN A 145 -9.80 -12.82 4.65
C ASN A 145 -11.31 -13.00 4.94
N TRP A 146 -11.65 -13.43 6.17
CA TRP A 146 -13.02 -13.79 6.53
C TRP A 146 -13.94 -12.58 6.66
N VAL A 147 -13.44 -11.49 7.21
CA VAL A 147 -14.17 -10.23 7.32
C VAL A 147 -13.49 -9.20 6.45
N GLY A 148 -14.23 -8.59 5.55
CA GLY A 148 -13.67 -7.65 4.60
C GLY A 148 -14.69 -6.75 3.93
N SER A 149 -14.18 -5.88 3.08
CA SER A 149 -14.96 -4.95 2.28
C SER A 149 -14.37 -4.85 0.87
N PHE A 150 -15.20 -4.48 -0.08
CA PHE A 150 -14.77 -3.99 -1.38
C PHE A 150 -14.80 -2.46 -1.35
N ALA A 151 -13.63 -1.85 -1.25
CA ALA A 151 -13.48 -0.40 -1.25
C ALA A 151 -12.28 -0.02 -2.10
N ALA A 152 -12.53 0.71 -3.17
CA ALA A 152 -11.47 1.21 -4.04
C ALA A 152 -10.58 2.19 -3.26
N PRO A 153 -9.25 2.06 -3.34
CA PRO A 153 -8.36 3.07 -2.81
C PRO A 153 -8.56 4.39 -3.57
N TRP A 154 -8.37 5.52 -2.88
CA TRP A 154 -8.37 6.84 -3.50
C TRP A 154 -7.26 6.98 -4.53
N ALA A 155 -6.07 6.48 -4.17
CA ALA A 155 -4.93 6.39 -5.07
C ALA A 155 -4.00 5.24 -4.66
N VAL A 156 -3.26 4.73 -5.64
CA VAL A 156 -2.14 3.79 -5.43
C VAL A 156 -0.90 4.40 -6.08
N ILE A 157 0.17 4.53 -5.31
CA ILE A 157 1.45 5.07 -5.77
C ILE A 157 2.49 3.94 -5.72
N ASN A 158 2.77 3.36 -6.87
CA ASN A 158 3.80 2.35 -7.03
C ASN A 158 5.17 3.04 -7.22
N ASP A 159 5.99 3.03 -6.16
CA ASP A 159 7.38 3.50 -6.20
C ASP A 159 8.31 2.28 -6.18
N ALA A 160 9.07 2.09 -7.26
CA ALA A 160 10.03 0.98 -7.37
C ALA A 160 11.10 1.02 -6.27
N LYS A 161 11.42 2.18 -5.70
CA LYS A 161 12.37 2.32 -4.59
C LYS A 161 11.88 1.64 -3.32
N LEU A 162 10.57 1.49 -3.13
CA LEU A 162 10.00 0.79 -1.99
C LEU A 162 10.24 -0.73 -2.05
N LEU A 163 10.67 -1.27 -3.19
CA LEU A 163 11.04 -2.68 -3.34
C LEU A 163 12.50 -2.96 -2.94
N SER A 164 13.33 -1.93 -2.70
CA SER A 164 14.78 -2.08 -2.50
C SER A 164 15.15 -2.92 -1.29
N THR A 165 14.34 -2.89 -0.23
CA THR A 165 14.58 -3.64 1.02
C THR A 165 13.84 -4.97 1.10
N LEU A 166 13.02 -5.28 0.08
CA LEU A 166 12.30 -6.55 0.04
C LEU A 166 13.30 -7.72 -0.12
N PRO A 167 13.23 -8.80 0.69
CA PRO A 167 14.08 -9.97 0.52
C PRO A 167 13.97 -10.56 -0.89
N ASP A 168 15.07 -11.13 -1.42
CA ASP A 168 15.12 -11.65 -2.80
C ASP A 168 14.03 -12.69 -3.09
N ARG A 169 13.80 -13.58 -2.12
CA ARG A 169 12.72 -14.58 -2.21
C ARG A 169 11.36 -13.90 -2.42
N ASP A 170 11.04 -12.91 -1.62
CA ASP A 170 9.73 -12.24 -1.66
C ASP A 170 9.60 -11.36 -2.89
N PHE A 171 10.71 -10.76 -3.34
CA PHE A 171 10.75 -10.04 -4.61
C PHE A 171 10.36 -10.94 -5.78
N VAL A 172 10.99 -12.11 -5.89
CA VAL A 172 10.74 -13.07 -6.98
C VAL A 172 9.35 -13.70 -6.84
N CYS A 173 8.95 -14.10 -5.62
CA CYS A 173 7.63 -14.69 -5.37
C CYS A 173 6.48 -13.79 -5.80
N GLY A 174 6.64 -12.47 -5.73
CA GLY A 174 5.62 -11.51 -6.16
C GLY A 174 5.29 -11.57 -7.65
N PHE A 175 6.17 -12.12 -8.49
CA PHE A 175 5.90 -12.31 -9.92
C PHE A 175 4.96 -13.49 -10.23
N SER A 176 4.61 -14.31 -9.23
CA SER A 176 3.62 -15.39 -9.40
C SER A 176 2.28 -14.88 -9.94
N GLU A 177 1.88 -13.68 -9.53
CA GLU A 177 0.66 -13.06 -10.05
C GLU A 177 0.82 -12.63 -11.51
N ALA A 178 1.97 -12.07 -11.89
CA ALA A 178 2.26 -11.74 -13.28
C ALA A 178 2.24 -13.00 -14.18
N VAL A 179 2.77 -14.14 -13.67
CA VAL A 179 2.66 -15.44 -14.35
C VAL A 179 1.20 -15.85 -14.52
N LYS A 180 0.41 -15.79 -13.46
CA LYS A 180 -1.03 -16.14 -13.53
C LYS A 180 -1.77 -15.28 -14.54
N VAL A 181 -1.59 -13.97 -14.49
CA VAL A 181 -2.25 -13.02 -15.39
C VAL A 181 -1.82 -13.24 -16.83
N SER A 182 -0.53 -13.46 -17.08
CA SER A 182 0.00 -13.70 -18.43
C SER A 182 -0.59 -14.95 -19.06
N LEU A 183 -0.71 -16.04 -18.31
CA LEU A 183 -1.32 -17.28 -18.80
C LEU A 183 -2.83 -17.13 -19.12
N LEU A 184 -3.52 -16.21 -18.47
CA LEU A 184 -4.96 -16.01 -18.64
C LEU A 184 -5.32 -14.91 -19.65
N LYS A 185 -4.47 -13.91 -19.82
CA LYS A 185 -4.84 -12.66 -20.48
C LYS A 185 -3.86 -12.18 -21.56
N GLU A 186 -2.56 -12.46 -21.42
CA GLU A 186 -1.52 -11.84 -22.24
C GLU A 186 -0.33 -12.79 -22.47
N PRO A 187 -0.40 -13.69 -23.49
CA PRO A 187 0.68 -14.64 -23.78
C PRO A 187 2.05 -13.97 -23.99
N GLU A 188 2.09 -12.77 -24.58
CA GLU A 188 3.35 -12.05 -24.78
C GLU A 188 4.02 -11.65 -23.46
N LEU A 189 3.22 -11.36 -22.40
CA LEU A 189 3.76 -11.13 -21.07
C LEU A 189 4.40 -12.40 -20.49
N PHE A 190 3.83 -13.58 -20.80
CA PHE A 190 4.44 -14.86 -20.38
C PHE A 190 5.77 -15.10 -21.07
N ASP A 191 5.86 -14.84 -22.37
CA ASP A 191 7.11 -14.94 -23.12
C ASP A 191 8.17 -13.95 -22.59
N ASP A 192 7.77 -12.74 -22.22
CA ASP A 192 8.66 -11.76 -21.61
C ASP A 192 9.17 -12.21 -20.24
N LEU A 193 8.30 -12.80 -19.40
CA LEU A 193 8.69 -13.38 -18.12
C LEU A 193 9.71 -14.51 -18.30
N CYS A 194 9.47 -15.42 -19.23
CA CYS A 194 10.37 -16.53 -19.53
C CYS A 194 11.73 -16.05 -20.04
N ARG A 195 11.74 -15.14 -21.01
CA ARG A 195 12.98 -14.58 -21.58
C ARG A 195 13.82 -13.80 -20.59
N ASN A 196 13.17 -13.17 -19.61
CA ASN A 196 13.84 -12.27 -18.67
C ASN A 196 13.92 -12.81 -17.25
N ALA A 197 13.62 -14.08 -17.01
CA ALA A 197 13.56 -14.67 -15.66
C ALA A 197 14.83 -14.42 -14.85
N GLU A 198 16.00 -14.56 -15.45
CA GLU A 198 17.28 -14.32 -14.78
C GLU A 198 17.51 -12.82 -14.48
N ARG A 199 17.15 -11.91 -15.38
CA ARG A 199 17.22 -10.47 -15.15
C ARG A 199 16.26 -10.03 -14.02
N ILE A 200 15.07 -10.63 -13.97
CA ILE A 200 14.11 -10.40 -12.87
C ILE A 200 14.73 -10.89 -11.55
N ARG A 201 15.31 -12.08 -11.53
CA ARG A 201 16.00 -12.63 -10.34
C ARG A 201 17.11 -11.70 -9.84
N LEU A 202 17.81 -11.04 -10.76
CA LEU A 202 18.87 -10.05 -10.47
C LEU A 202 18.31 -8.64 -10.18
N ARG A 203 17.00 -8.49 -10.08
CA ARG A 203 16.31 -7.22 -9.79
C ARG A 203 16.55 -6.11 -10.81
N ASP A 204 16.74 -6.49 -12.07
CA ASP A 204 16.87 -5.50 -13.13
C ASP A 204 15.57 -4.66 -13.25
N ALA A 205 15.67 -3.38 -12.90
CA ALA A 205 14.54 -2.48 -12.83
C ALA A 205 13.94 -2.19 -14.21
N GLU A 206 14.76 -2.22 -15.28
CA GLU A 206 14.29 -1.98 -16.65
C GLU A 206 13.37 -3.09 -17.15
N VAL A 207 13.51 -4.28 -16.58
CA VAL A 207 12.67 -5.44 -16.91
C VAL A 207 11.55 -5.61 -15.90
N SER A 208 11.87 -5.58 -14.61
CA SER A 208 10.92 -5.84 -13.53
C SER A 208 9.81 -4.79 -13.48
N GLY A 209 10.14 -3.51 -13.64
CA GLY A 209 9.20 -2.41 -13.57
C GLY A 209 8.06 -2.50 -14.61
N PRO A 210 8.37 -2.63 -15.91
CA PRO A 210 7.35 -2.82 -16.95
C PRO A 210 6.46 -4.03 -16.73
N ILE A 211 7.00 -5.16 -16.26
CA ILE A 211 6.22 -6.39 -15.99
C ILE A 211 5.25 -6.16 -14.82
N ILE A 212 5.72 -5.58 -13.71
CA ILE A 212 4.87 -5.22 -12.56
C ILE A 212 3.75 -4.28 -13.02
N ARG A 213 4.07 -3.27 -13.82
CA ARG A 213 3.08 -2.33 -14.34
C ARG A 213 2.03 -3.00 -15.22
N ARG A 214 2.43 -3.88 -16.14
CA ARG A 214 1.50 -4.64 -17.00
C ARG A 214 0.57 -5.51 -16.16
N SER A 215 1.10 -6.22 -15.16
CA SER A 215 0.30 -7.03 -14.24
C SER A 215 -0.74 -6.16 -13.48
N ALA A 216 -0.32 -5.02 -12.95
CA ALA A 216 -1.21 -4.08 -12.27
C ALA A 216 -2.33 -3.55 -13.19
N ILE A 217 -2.03 -3.21 -14.45
CA ILE A 217 -3.01 -2.76 -15.43
C ILE A 217 -4.04 -3.85 -15.72
N HIS A 218 -3.60 -5.09 -15.91
CA HIS A 218 -4.52 -6.21 -16.09
C HIS A 218 -5.43 -6.44 -14.90
N HIS A 219 -4.91 -6.23 -13.69
CA HIS A 219 -5.71 -6.33 -12.47
C HIS A 219 -6.75 -5.21 -12.36
N LEU A 220 -6.41 -3.99 -12.75
CA LEU A 220 -7.33 -2.84 -12.75
C LEU A 220 -8.45 -2.98 -13.80
N ASN A 221 -8.20 -3.68 -14.90
CA ASN A 221 -9.17 -3.88 -15.99
C ASN A 221 -10.07 -5.11 -15.79
N HIS A 222 -10.02 -5.74 -14.63
CA HIS A 222 -10.77 -6.96 -14.30
C HIS A 222 -11.90 -6.69 -13.33
#